data_7e7a573844b5aff7b30516b3ab522dda
#
_entry.id   7e7a573844b5aff7b30516b3ab522dda
#
_cell.length_a   1.000
_cell.length_b   1.000
_cell.length_c   1.000
_cell.angle_alpha   90.00
_cell.angle_beta   90.00
_cell.angle_gamma   90.00
#
_symmetry.space_group_name_H-M   'P 1'
#
loop_
_entity.id
_entity.type
_entity.pdbx_description
1 polymer ?
#
loop_
_entity_poly.entity_id
_entity_poly.type
_entity_poly.pdbx_seq_one_letter_code
_entity_poly.pdbx_strand_id
1 'polypeptide(L)'
;MPSLKPDKSFFLLLLICAILVVAGAFIYLQIRTDKIAAMIEDEETLAFMLVVEEEQSIVFSEVVFFQHNTGKCALFDIPSNIAVLLEQKNKIGAIDEVFDSSSPEEYIHEVEKLLNYKIDHYLFLEMTDLVKLIDLLEGLDLFIPNPIEFQSEEGIVLLPSGSVTLDGDKSVLYSTYRESQERENETVSRRQKFVQAIFKRIADKNMYLQNKEVRRAAASLFRTNISERALASLLQAFQSLDYDQVVFQRILGNERLVDEGELLFPYYEGRLIKETTEQTLLSLVNKELISTDELNVTLEILNGTDQNGLAGRTSQVYKSYGYDVAYVGNAEKQDYENTYVVSWHSDLSAAQQVANIIKCQNVESREGDIKEITDPVQGLDSIDVTVILGKDFDGRYCKN
;
A
#
# COMPACT_ATOMS: atom_id res chain seq x y z
N MET A 1 17.75 73.25 23.44
CA MET A 1 17.14 72.02 22.94
C MET A 1 17.67 70.86 23.78
N PRO A 2 16.86 70.16 24.58
CA PRO A 2 17.35 69.05 25.39
C PRO A 2 17.66 67.87 24.48
N SER A 3 18.89 67.34 24.50
CA SER A 3 19.29 66.12 23.84
C SER A 3 18.63 64.94 24.56
N LEU A 4 17.60 64.38 24.02
CA LEU A 4 17.02 63.12 24.45
C LEU A 4 18.06 62.00 24.20
N LYS A 5 18.77 61.62 25.27
CA LYS A 5 19.60 60.40 25.24
C LYS A 5 18.62 59.21 25.16
N PRO A 6 18.74 58.33 24.17
CA PRO A 6 17.87 57.17 24.09
C PRO A 6 18.07 56.32 25.35
N ASP A 7 16.97 56.06 26.06
CA ASP A 7 16.94 55.24 27.25
C ASP A 7 17.25 53.78 26.89
N LYS A 8 17.97 53.05 27.74
CA LYS A 8 18.28 51.63 27.58
C LYS A 8 16.99 50.77 27.36
N SER A 9 15.89 51.22 27.96
CA SER A 9 14.58 50.63 27.82
C SER A 9 14.04 50.73 26.39
N PHE A 10 14.33 51.82 25.67
CA PHE A 10 13.96 52.00 24.26
C PHE A 10 14.73 51.02 23.37
N PHE A 11 16.01 50.80 23.58
CA PHE A 11 16.79 49.82 22.85
C PHE A 11 16.33 48.37 23.13
N LEU A 12 15.96 48.08 24.39
CA LEU A 12 15.42 46.76 24.75
C LEU A 12 14.06 46.51 24.03
N LEU A 13 13.18 47.49 24.02
CA LEU A 13 11.87 47.40 23.30
C LEU A 13 12.08 47.16 21.81
N LEU A 14 13.02 47.90 21.21
CA LEU A 14 13.34 47.77 19.78
C LEU A 14 13.91 46.37 19.44
N LEU A 15 14.73 45.82 20.33
CA LEU A 15 15.26 44.46 20.22
C LEU A 15 14.14 43.42 20.32
N ILE A 16 13.20 43.56 21.27
CA ILE A 16 12.06 42.66 21.40
C ILE A 16 11.17 42.71 20.14
N CYS A 17 10.86 43.91 19.64
CA CYS A 17 10.12 44.06 18.41
C CYS A 17 10.82 43.43 17.20
N ALA A 18 12.15 43.58 17.09
CA ALA A 18 12.93 42.94 16.02
C ALA A 18 12.87 41.42 16.12
N ILE A 19 13.00 40.85 17.32
CA ILE A 19 12.88 39.40 17.57
C ILE A 19 11.46 38.92 17.17
N LEU A 20 10.41 39.63 17.57
CA LEU A 20 9.03 39.27 17.19
C LEU A 20 8.78 39.35 15.69
N VAL A 21 9.33 40.34 15.00
CA VAL A 21 9.25 40.44 13.52
C VAL A 21 9.98 39.31 12.85
N VAL A 22 11.21 38.99 13.32
CA VAL A 22 11.99 37.84 12.78
C VAL A 22 11.28 36.51 13.05
N ALA A 23 10.76 36.30 14.25
CA ALA A 23 9.98 35.11 14.60
C ALA A 23 8.70 35.02 13.76
N GLY A 24 7.98 36.14 13.61
CA GLY A 24 6.78 36.20 12.75
C GLY A 24 7.08 35.95 11.29
N ALA A 25 8.19 36.49 10.77
CA ALA A 25 8.64 36.21 9.41
C ALA A 25 9.07 34.74 9.23
N PHE A 26 9.76 34.17 10.20
CA PHE A 26 10.15 32.76 10.19
C PHE A 26 8.91 31.83 10.20
N ILE A 27 7.97 32.09 11.10
CA ILE A 27 6.68 31.33 11.16
C ILE A 27 5.94 31.50 9.84
N TYR A 28 5.85 32.71 9.28
CA TYR A 28 5.19 32.96 8.00
C TYR A 28 5.85 32.23 6.84
N LEU A 29 7.19 32.17 6.79
CA LEU A 29 7.94 31.41 5.79
C LEU A 29 7.71 29.91 5.96
N GLN A 30 7.73 29.41 7.18
CA GLN A 30 7.50 27.99 7.48
C GLN A 30 6.07 27.54 7.13
N ILE A 31 5.06 28.38 7.36
CA ILE A 31 3.66 28.11 6.94
C ILE A 31 3.52 28.14 5.41
N ARG A 32 4.35 28.92 4.73
CA ARG A 32 4.35 29.01 3.26
C ARG A 32 5.15 27.91 2.55
N THR A 33 5.96 27.17 3.27
CA THR A 33 6.74 26.10 2.64
C THR A 33 5.80 24.99 2.20
N ASP A 34 5.83 24.68 0.91
CA ASP A 34 5.14 23.53 0.34
C ASP A 34 5.96 22.28 0.66
N LYS A 35 5.55 21.56 1.71
CA LYS A 35 6.27 20.36 2.17
C LYS A 35 6.36 19.29 1.11
N ILE A 36 5.26 19.09 0.33
CA ILE A 36 5.24 18.08 -0.73
C ILE A 36 6.22 18.47 -1.85
N ALA A 37 6.24 19.76 -2.26
CA ALA A 37 7.21 20.23 -3.24
C ALA A 37 8.66 20.06 -2.75
N ALA A 38 8.92 20.33 -1.47
CA ALA A 38 10.25 20.11 -0.89
C ALA A 38 10.65 18.62 -0.89
N MET A 39 9.76 17.72 -0.47
CA MET A 39 10.01 16.27 -0.51
C MET A 39 10.29 15.77 -1.92
N ILE A 40 9.57 16.30 -2.94
CA ILE A 40 9.82 15.97 -4.35
C ILE A 40 11.21 16.46 -4.79
N GLU A 41 11.60 17.69 -4.41
CA GLU A 41 12.91 18.27 -4.74
C GLU A 41 14.06 17.50 -4.05
N ASP A 42 13.85 17.05 -2.82
CA ASP A 42 14.82 16.27 -2.04
C ASP A 42 14.81 14.78 -2.40
N GLU A 43 14.05 14.38 -3.42
CA GLU A 43 13.91 12.99 -3.88
C GLU A 43 13.38 12.02 -2.79
N GLU A 44 12.63 12.52 -1.81
CA GLU A 44 12.04 11.72 -0.76
C GLU A 44 10.79 10.95 -1.25
N THR A 45 10.54 9.77 -0.66
CA THR A 45 9.30 9.03 -0.90
C THR A 45 8.14 9.71 -0.19
N LEU A 46 7.12 10.10 -0.95
CA LEU A 46 5.89 10.64 -0.39
C LEU A 46 5.08 9.50 0.23
N ALA A 47 4.66 9.67 1.47
CA ALA A 47 3.79 8.75 2.17
C ALA A 47 2.52 9.45 2.65
N PHE A 48 1.37 8.88 2.34
CA PHE A 48 0.11 9.38 2.85
C PHE A 48 -0.89 8.26 3.12
N MET A 49 -1.73 8.49 4.13
CA MET A 49 -2.83 7.61 4.49
C MET A 49 -4.06 7.98 3.69
N LEU A 50 -4.62 7.03 2.95
CA LEU A 50 -5.90 7.17 2.26
C LEU A 50 -6.94 6.34 3.03
N VAL A 51 -8.01 6.98 3.49
CA VAL A 51 -9.12 6.29 4.15
C VAL A 51 -10.43 6.67 3.47
N VAL A 52 -11.23 5.68 3.17
CA VAL A 52 -12.63 5.84 2.81
C VAL A 52 -13.49 5.37 3.97
N GLU A 53 -14.36 6.22 4.45
CA GLU A 53 -15.22 5.97 5.59
C GLU A 53 -16.70 6.15 5.25
N GLU A 54 -17.54 5.52 6.02
CA GLU A 54 -18.98 5.70 6.01
C GLU A 54 -19.46 5.75 7.45
N GLU A 55 -20.17 6.82 7.83
CA GLU A 55 -20.66 7.02 9.21
C GLU A 55 -19.57 6.82 10.29
N GLN A 56 -18.37 7.32 10.06
CA GLN A 56 -17.18 7.16 10.92
C GLN A 56 -16.63 5.73 11.04
N SER A 57 -17.08 4.82 10.21
CA SER A 57 -16.52 3.47 10.11
C SER A 57 -15.62 3.36 8.89
N ILE A 58 -14.46 2.74 9.03
CA ILE A 58 -13.53 2.52 7.91
C ILE A 58 -14.14 1.50 6.95
N VAL A 59 -14.37 1.91 5.70
CA VAL A 59 -14.76 0.99 4.62
C VAL A 59 -13.52 0.32 4.04
N PHE A 60 -12.48 1.10 3.78
CA PHE A 60 -11.12 0.60 3.49
C PHE A 60 -10.09 1.68 3.76
N SER A 61 -8.87 1.26 3.99
CA SER A 61 -7.74 2.16 4.16
C SER A 61 -6.49 1.61 3.52
N GLU A 62 -5.70 2.53 2.95
CA GLU A 62 -4.46 2.23 2.24
C GLU A 62 -3.37 3.21 2.69
N VAL A 63 -2.15 2.72 2.86
CA VAL A 63 -0.98 3.60 2.90
C VAL A 63 -0.36 3.64 1.52
N VAL A 64 -0.22 4.83 0.98
CA VAL A 64 0.32 5.08 -0.35
C VAL A 64 1.74 5.60 -0.21
N PHE A 65 2.68 4.90 -0.83
CA PHE A 65 4.06 5.34 -1.01
C PHE A 65 4.28 5.68 -2.47
N PHE A 66 4.74 6.89 -2.76
CA PHE A 66 4.98 7.34 -4.12
C PHE A 66 6.35 7.98 -4.25
N GLN A 67 7.12 7.51 -5.23
CA GLN A 67 8.44 8.03 -5.57
C GLN A 67 8.38 8.77 -6.91
N HIS A 68 8.41 10.09 -6.84
CA HIS A 68 8.25 10.95 -8.03
C HIS A 68 9.30 10.68 -9.11
N ASN A 69 10.58 10.49 -8.74
CA ASN A 69 11.69 10.38 -9.67
C ASN A 69 11.73 9.09 -10.49
N THR A 70 11.11 8.03 -9.96
CA THR A 70 10.98 6.73 -10.64
C THR A 70 9.59 6.53 -11.20
N GLY A 71 8.60 7.31 -10.76
CA GLY A 71 7.19 7.12 -11.07
C GLY A 71 6.54 5.94 -10.36
N LYS A 72 7.28 5.22 -9.52
CA LYS A 72 6.79 4.01 -8.84
C LYS A 72 5.93 4.34 -7.64
N CYS A 73 4.94 3.48 -7.40
CA CYS A 73 4.00 3.60 -6.29
C CYS A 73 3.80 2.26 -5.60
N ALA A 74 3.55 2.27 -4.30
CA ALA A 74 3.10 1.09 -3.56
C ALA A 74 1.84 1.42 -2.76
N LEU A 75 0.89 0.49 -2.77
CA LEU A 75 -0.35 0.53 -2.02
C LEU A 75 -0.32 -0.57 -0.96
N PHE A 76 -0.42 -0.18 0.30
CA PHE A 76 -0.48 -1.10 1.43
C PHE A 76 -1.90 -1.11 2.00
N ASP A 77 -2.63 -2.19 1.80
CA ASP A 77 -3.95 -2.39 2.41
C ASP A 77 -3.81 -2.58 3.92
N ILE A 78 -4.58 -1.81 4.68
CA ILE A 78 -4.61 -1.85 6.14
C ILE A 78 -5.97 -2.43 6.58
N PRO A 79 -6.05 -3.72 6.90
CA PRO A 79 -7.28 -4.34 7.39
C PRO A 79 -7.79 -3.68 8.67
N SER A 80 -9.08 -3.41 8.73
CA SER A 80 -9.72 -2.76 9.90
C SER A 80 -9.64 -3.60 11.18
N ASN A 81 -9.52 -4.93 11.04
CA ASN A 81 -9.50 -5.89 12.16
C ASN A 81 -8.08 -6.24 12.65
N ILE A 82 -7.05 -5.46 12.31
CA ILE A 82 -5.69 -5.70 12.85
C ILE A 82 -5.73 -5.59 14.37
N ALA A 83 -5.15 -6.60 15.04
CA ALA A 83 -5.02 -6.63 16.48
C ALA A 83 -4.01 -5.60 16.98
N VAL A 84 -4.46 -4.64 17.76
CA VAL A 84 -3.62 -3.62 18.42
C VAL A 84 -3.92 -3.58 19.92
N LEU A 85 -2.97 -3.08 20.72
CA LEU A 85 -3.17 -2.82 22.12
C LEU A 85 -3.89 -1.47 22.29
N LEU A 86 -5.14 -1.50 22.67
CA LEU A 86 -5.91 -0.30 23.01
C LEU A 86 -5.47 0.20 24.39
N GLU A 87 -4.51 1.15 24.41
CA GLU A 87 -3.87 1.61 25.66
C GLU A 87 -4.90 2.14 26.67
N GLN A 88 -5.90 2.89 26.22
CA GLN A 88 -6.93 3.47 27.08
C GLN A 88 -7.83 2.39 27.75
N LYS A 89 -8.04 1.27 27.08
CA LYS A 89 -8.86 0.16 27.57
C LYS A 89 -8.03 -0.97 28.17
N ASN A 90 -6.70 -0.92 28.04
CA ASN A 90 -5.74 -1.98 28.40
C ASN A 90 -6.18 -3.38 27.92
N LYS A 91 -6.68 -3.44 26.69
CA LYS A 91 -7.12 -4.69 26.04
C LYS A 91 -6.63 -4.73 24.59
N ILE A 92 -6.59 -5.94 24.02
CA ILE A 92 -6.40 -6.10 22.59
C ILE A 92 -7.75 -5.86 21.89
N GLY A 93 -7.74 -5.05 20.84
CA GLY A 93 -8.91 -4.77 20.01
C GLY A 93 -8.52 -4.54 18.56
N ALA A 94 -9.47 -4.22 17.72
CA ALA A 94 -9.24 -3.92 16.33
C ALA A 94 -8.67 -2.50 16.14
N ILE A 95 -7.83 -2.30 15.13
CA ILE A 95 -7.22 -0.99 14.86
C ILE A 95 -8.27 0.08 14.50
N ASP A 96 -9.42 -0.31 13.94
CA ASP A 96 -10.52 0.61 13.65
C ASP A 96 -11.18 1.18 14.91
N GLU A 97 -11.05 0.53 16.08
CA GLU A 97 -11.56 1.06 17.35
C GLU A 97 -10.86 2.36 17.80
N VAL A 98 -9.70 2.69 17.26
CA VAL A 98 -8.99 3.95 17.51
C VAL A 98 -9.16 4.97 16.38
N PHE A 99 -9.96 4.63 15.37
CA PHE A 99 -10.22 5.55 14.27
C PHE A 99 -11.22 6.63 14.67
N ASP A 100 -10.81 7.89 14.52
CA ASP A 100 -11.65 9.07 14.62
C ASP A 100 -11.24 10.02 13.50
N SER A 101 -12.14 10.21 12.55
CA SER A 101 -11.86 11.05 11.38
C SER A 101 -11.65 12.53 11.73
N SER A 102 -12.11 12.98 12.91
CA SER A 102 -11.88 14.33 13.43
C SER A 102 -10.56 14.48 14.19
N SER A 103 -9.99 13.36 14.67
CA SER A 103 -8.72 13.28 15.41
C SER A 103 -7.95 12.03 14.99
N PRO A 104 -7.35 12.04 13.77
CA PRO A 104 -6.81 10.82 13.13
C PRO A 104 -5.44 10.39 13.69
N GLU A 105 -4.86 11.14 14.60
CA GLU A 105 -3.47 10.98 15.03
C GLU A 105 -3.23 9.61 15.68
N GLU A 106 -4.18 9.10 16.46
CA GLU A 106 -4.05 7.80 17.14
C GLU A 106 -4.06 6.66 16.13
N TYR A 107 -5.00 6.69 15.17
CA TYR A 107 -5.08 5.69 14.10
C TYR A 107 -3.82 5.70 13.21
N ILE A 108 -3.40 6.87 12.74
CA ILE A 108 -2.18 7.02 11.94
C ILE A 108 -0.96 6.49 12.71
N HIS A 109 -0.87 6.80 14.02
CA HIS A 109 0.24 6.34 14.85
C HIS A 109 0.30 4.81 14.98
N GLU A 110 -0.85 4.12 15.12
CA GLU A 110 -0.88 2.65 15.13
C GLU A 110 -0.44 2.07 13.77
N VAL A 111 -0.85 2.69 12.65
CA VAL A 111 -0.38 2.29 11.31
C VAL A 111 1.12 2.56 11.14
N GLU A 112 1.65 3.69 11.63
CA GLU A 112 3.08 3.99 11.64
C GLU A 112 3.90 2.93 12.41
N LYS A 113 3.41 2.51 13.59
CA LYS A 113 4.04 1.43 14.37
C LYS A 113 4.04 0.10 13.61
N LEU A 114 2.95 -0.18 12.91
CA LEU A 114 2.77 -1.40 12.14
C LEU A 114 3.76 -1.48 10.98
N LEU A 115 3.88 -0.41 10.19
CA LEU A 115 4.75 -0.33 9.02
C LEU A 115 6.20 0.06 9.37
N ASN A 116 6.45 0.55 10.59
CA ASN A 116 7.71 1.17 11.02
C ASN A 116 8.14 2.32 10.09
N TYR A 117 7.17 3.13 9.65
CA TYR A 117 7.37 4.27 8.78
C TYR A 117 6.48 5.44 9.18
N LYS A 118 6.99 6.67 9.06
CA LYS A 118 6.25 7.86 9.42
C LYS A 118 5.35 8.33 8.29
N ILE A 119 4.09 8.64 8.61
CA ILE A 119 3.07 9.07 7.65
C ILE A 119 2.68 10.52 7.98
N ASP A 120 3.26 11.47 7.24
CA ASP A 120 3.07 12.89 7.53
C ASP A 120 1.77 13.47 6.96
N HIS A 121 1.13 12.78 6.01
CA HIS A 121 -0.03 13.27 5.30
C HIS A 121 -1.19 12.26 5.31
N TYR A 122 -2.42 12.78 5.28
CA TYR A 122 -3.60 11.95 5.14
C TYR A 122 -4.64 12.58 4.20
N LEU A 123 -5.43 11.73 3.58
CA LEU A 123 -6.56 12.04 2.70
C LEU A 123 -7.74 11.16 3.12
N PHE A 124 -8.70 11.71 3.81
CA PHE A 124 -9.88 10.98 4.25
C PHE A 124 -11.09 11.44 3.45
N LEU A 125 -11.88 10.47 2.99
CA LEU A 125 -13.09 10.69 2.19
C LEU A 125 -14.27 9.98 2.84
N GLU A 126 -15.37 10.69 2.97
CA GLU A 126 -16.68 10.05 3.12
C GLU A 126 -17.06 9.32 1.83
N MET A 127 -17.79 8.23 1.93
CA MET A 127 -18.27 7.47 0.77
C MET A 127 -19.05 8.34 -0.22
N THR A 128 -19.88 9.23 0.30
CA THR A 128 -20.63 10.21 -0.52
C THR A 128 -19.74 11.22 -1.23
N ASP A 129 -18.59 11.56 -0.65
CA ASP A 129 -17.63 12.46 -1.26
C ASP A 129 -16.73 11.74 -2.27
N LEU A 130 -16.49 10.44 -2.09
CA LEU A 130 -15.87 9.58 -3.10
C LEU A 130 -16.72 9.53 -4.38
N VAL A 131 -18.05 9.37 -4.26
CA VAL A 131 -19.00 9.47 -5.42
C VAL A 131 -18.79 10.79 -6.15
N LYS A 132 -18.83 11.92 -5.45
CA LYS A 132 -18.65 13.25 -6.04
C LYS A 132 -17.28 13.44 -6.68
N LEU A 133 -16.22 12.87 -6.08
CA LEU A 133 -14.87 12.92 -6.64
C LEU A 133 -14.81 12.20 -7.98
N ILE A 134 -15.37 10.99 -8.06
CA ILE A 134 -15.38 10.19 -9.28
C ILE A 134 -16.21 10.87 -10.36
N ASP A 135 -17.37 11.45 -10.02
CA ASP A 135 -18.20 12.21 -10.96
C ASP A 135 -17.48 13.48 -11.44
N LEU A 136 -16.77 14.19 -10.56
CA LEU A 136 -15.93 15.33 -10.93
C LEU A 136 -14.82 14.94 -11.92
N LEU A 137 -14.31 13.73 -11.80
CA LEU A 137 -13.31 13.15 -12.72
C LEU A 137 -13.93 12.57 -14.01
N GLU A 138 -15.26 12.70 -14.20
CA GLU A 138 -16.01 12.16 -15.34
C GLU A 138 -15.98 10.62 -15.42
N GLY A 139 -16.10 9.95 -14.28
CA GLY A 139 -16.15 8.53 -14.13
C GLY A 139 -14.78 7.86 -14.02
N LEU A 140 -14.78 6.57 -13.74
CA LEU A 140 -13.61 5.74 -13.50
C LEU A 140 -13.54 4.59 -14.50
N ASP A 141 -12.45 4.47 -15.24
CA ASP A 141 -12.24 3.39 -16.20
C ASP A 141 -11.68 2.16 -15.47
N LEU A 142 -12.41 1.06 -15.53
CA LEU A 142 -12.09 -0.19 -14.85
C LEU A 142 -12.26 -1.39 -15.80
N PHE A 143 -11.46 -2.43 -15.58
CA PHE A 143 -11.66 -3.73 -16.17
C PHE A 143 -12.32 -4.66 -15.16
N ILE A 144 -13.53 -5.11 -15.44
CA ILE A 144 -14.32 -6.05 -14.62
C ILE A 144 -14.21 -7.43 -15.25
N PRO A 145 -13.53 -8.40 -14.63
CA PRO A 145 -13.34 -9.74 -15.22
C PRO A 145 -14.65 -10.49 -15.39
N ASN A 146 -15.49 -10.49 -14.36
CA ASN A 146 -16.80 -11.14 -14.34
C ASN A 146 -17.89 -10.12 -14.06
N PRO A 147 -19.08 -10.26 -14.66
CA PRO A 147 -20.19 -9.35 -14.37
C PRO A 147 -20.57 -9.43 -12.89
N ILE A 148 -20.90 -8.28 -12.31
CA ILE A 148 -21.31 -8.16 -10.91
C ILE A 148 -22.79 -7.79 -10.89
N GLU A 149 -23.60 -8.62 -10.22
CA GLU A 149 -25.00 -8.34 -9.94
C GLU A 149 -25.15 -7.89 -8.50
N PHE A 150 -25.65 -6.69 -8.33
CA PHE A 150 -25.90 -6.11 -7.02
C PHE A 150 -27.40 -5.89 -6.81
N GLN A 151 -27.95 -6.45 -5.74
CA GLN A 151 -29.36 -6.25 -5.40
C GLN A 151 -29.49 -5.07 -4.47
N SER A 152 -30.10 -3.99 -4.95
CA SER A 152 -30.45 -2.81 -4.18
C SER A 152 -31.96 -2.76 -3.89
N GLU A 153 -32.38 -1.83 -3.01
CA GLU A 153 -33.80 -1.58 -2.76
C GLU A 153 -34.56 -1.10 -4.01
N GLU A 154 -33.87 -0.47 -4.96
CA GLU A 154 -34.42 0.05 -6.21
C GLU A 154 -34.44 -0.97 -7.35
N GLY A 155 -33.82 -2.14 -7.17
CA GLY A 155 -33.74 -3.20 -8.17
C GLY A 155 -32.35 -3.83 -8.30
N ILE A 156 -32.13 -4.54 -9.39
CA ILE A 156 -30.84 -5.18 -9.70
C ILE A 156 -29.97 -4.19 -10.50
N VAL A 157 -28.80 -3.87 -9.96
CA VAL A 157 -27.74 -3.15 -10.69
C VAL A 157 -26.76 -4.15 -11.25
N LEU A 158 -26.56 -4.13 -12.57
CA LEU A 158 -25.60 -4.99 -13.28
C LEU A 158 -24.38 -4.15 -13.68
N LEU A 159 -23.20 -4.57 -13.21
CA LEU A 159 -21.93 -4.07 -13.75
C LEU A 159 -21.42 -5.11 -14.75
N PRO A 160 -21.35 -4.77 -16.05
CA PRO A 160 -20.95 -5.73 -17.08
C PRO A 160 -19.46 -6.05 -16.99
N SER A 161 -19.07 -7.24 -17.47
CA SER A 161 -17.67 -7.60 -17.65
C SER A 161 -17.02 -6.83 -18.80
N GLY A 162 -15.69 -6.69 -18.74
CA GLY A 162 -14.87 -5.99 -19.73
C GLY A 162 -14.42 -4.62 -19.27
N SER A 163 -13.92 -3.80 -20.21
CA SER A 163 -13.54 -2.41 -19.94
C SER A 163 -14.78 -1.53 -19.90
N VAL A 164 -15.02 -0.90 -18.76
CA VAL A 164 -16.21 -0.08 -18.50
C VAL A 164 -15.80 1.23 -17.81
N THR A 165 -16.55 2.29 -18.09
CA THR A 165 -16.46 3.54 -17.34
C THR A 165 -17.61 3.57 -16.35
N LEU A 166 -17.31 3.61 -15.05
CA LEU A 166 -18.30 3.68 -13.97
C LEU A 166 -18.45 5.12 -13.49
N ASP A 167 -19.68 5.57 -13.28
CA ASP A 167 -19.98 6.78 -12.51
C ASP A 167 -19.70 6.57 -11.02
N GLY A 168 -19.85 7.62 -10.22
CA GLY A 168 -19.53 7.58 -8.79
C GLY A 168 -20.30 6.49 -8.06
N ASP A 169 -21.63 6.40 -8.24
CA ASP A 169 -22.47 5.41 -7.56
C ASP A 169 -22.07 3.97 -7.91
N LYS A 170 -21.86 3.67 -9.20
CA LYS A 170 -21.43 2.33 -9.63
C LYS A 170 -20.01 2.00 -9.20
N SER A 171 -19.14 3.02 -9.12
CA SER A 171 -17.78 2.86 -8.63
C SER A 171 -17.75 2.47 -7.15
N VAL A 172 -18.59 3.06 -6.34
CA VAL A 172 -18.77 2.68 -4.93
C VAL A 172 -19.30 1.26 -4.81
N LEU A 173 -20.34 0.91 -5.57
CA LEU A 173 -20.85 -0.47 -5.62
C LEU A 173 -19.75 -1.47 -5.98
N TYR A 174 -18.91 -1.15 -6.96
CA TYR A 174 -17.77 -2.00 -7.33
C TYR A 174 -16.75 -2.15 -6.19
N SER A 175 -16.43 -1.08 -5.48
CA SER A 175 -15.41 -1.10 -4.41
C SER A 175 -15.88 -1.83 -3.15
N THR A 176 -17.19 -1.78 -2.86
CA THR A 176 -17.80 -2.39 -1.67
C THR A 176 -18.40 -3.76 -1.91
N TYR A 177 -18.53 -4.17 -3.18
CA TYR A 177 -19.08 -5.49 -3.52
C TYR A 177 -18.28 -6.61 -2.87
N ARG A 178 -18.99 -7.59 -2.33
CA ARG A 178 -18.44 -8.82 -1.80
C ARG A 178 -19.34 -9.98 -2.20
N GLU A 179 -18.80 -10.91 -2.93
CA GLU A 179 -19.49 -12.16 -3.24
C GLU A 179 -19.49 -13.09 -2.02
N SER A 180 -20.57 -13.87 -1.81
CA SER A 180 -20.76 -14.72 -0.62
C SER A 180 -19.68 -15.79 -0.42
N GLN A 181 -18.92 -16.12 -1.45
CA GLN A 181 -17.78 -17.06 -1.39
C GLN A 181 -16.43 -16.40 -1.72
N GLU A 182 -16.41 -15.09 -1.86
CA GLU A 182 -15.19 -14.33 -2.19
C GLU A 182 -14.18 -14.39 -1.05
N ARG A 183 -12.93 -14.72 -1.40
CA ARG A 183 -11.83 -14.69 -0.45
C ARG A 183 -11.44 -13.24 -0.17
N GLU A 184 -11.00 -12.94 1.05
CA GLU A 184 -10.53 -11.61 1.46
C GLU A 184 -9.50 -11.04 0.48
N ASN A 185 -8.62 -11.88 -0.04
CA ASN A 185 -7.60 -11.49 -1.01
C ASN A 185 -8.17 -10.90 -2.31
N GLU A 186 -9.32 -11.36 -2.75
CA GLU A 186 -9.96 -10.91 -3.99
C GLU A 186 -10.60 -9.54 -3.77
N THR A 187 -11.22 -9.34 -2.60
CA THR A 187 -11.76 -8.05 -2.17
C THR A 187 -10.65 -6.99 -2.06
N VAL A 188 -9.55 -7.32 -1.38
CA VAL A 188 -8.39 -6.41 -1.24
C VAL A 188 -7.80 -6.08 -2.61
N SER A 189 -7.57 -7.08 -3.48
CA SER A 189 -7.03 -6.84 -4.83
C SER A 189 -7.96 -5.95 -5.66
N ARG A 190 -9.29 -6.09 -5.53
CA ARG A 190 -10.26 -5.24 -6.22
C ARG A 190 -10.18 -3.79 -5.72
N ARG A 191 -10.08 -3.58 -4.40
CA ARG A 191 -9.92 -2.24 -3.79
C ARG A 191 -8.64 -1.57 -4.23
N GLN A 192 -7.52 -2.28 -4.23
CA GLN A 192 -6.22 -1.75 -4.66
C GLN A 192 -6.23 -1.35 -6.13
N LYS A 193 -6.81 -2.18 -7.02
CA LYS A 193 -7.02 -1.82 -8.43
C LYS A 193 -7.97 -0.63 -8.60
N PHE A 194 -8.97 -0.51 -7.76
CA PHE A 194 -9.86 0.64 -7.71
C PHE A 194 -9.12 1.93 -7.35
N VAL A 195 -8.29 1.91 -6.31
CA VAL A 195 -7.44 3.05 -5.92
C VAL A 195 -6.44 3.41 -7.03
N GLN A 196 -5.80 2.41 -7.64
CA GLN A 196 -4.91 2.61 -8.80
C GLN A 196 -5.65 3.30 -9.96
N ALA A 197 -6.89 2.89 -10.26
CA ALA A 197 -7.68 3.51 -11.32
C ALA A 197 -8.05 4.97 -10.99
N ILE A 198 -8.31 5.30 -9.71
CA ILE A 198 -8.51 6.69 -9.27
C ILE A 198 -7.24 7.51 -9.55
N PHE A 199 -6.06 7.01 -9.19
CA PHE A 199 -4.82 7.74 -9.42
C PHE A 199 -4.54 7.94 -10.92
N LYS A 200 -4.79 6.90 -11.73
CA LYS A 200 -4.72 7.01 -13.18
C LYS A 200 -5.65 8.11 -13.70
N ARG A 201 -6.91 8.10 -13.24
CA ARG A 201 -7.89 9.09 -13.68
C ARG A 201 -7.51 10.52 -13.25
N ILE A 202 -6.96 10.68 -12.05
CA ILE A 202 -6.43 11.97 -11.57
C ILE A 202 -5.30 12.47 -12.50
N ALA A 203 -4.38 11.60 -12.91
CA ALA A 203 -3.32 11.99 -13.82
C ALA A 203 -3.84 12.30 -15.22
N ASP A 204 -4.76 11.50 -15.77
CA ASP A 204 -5.39 11.75 -17.08
C ASP A 204 -6.14 13.08 -17.09
N LYS A 205 -6.74 13.46 -15.97
CA LYS A 205 -7.49 14.71 -15.77
C LYS A 205 -6.65 15.86 -15.20
N ASN A 206 -5.33 15.72 -15.15
CA ASN A 206 -4.46 16.70 -14.49
C ASN A 206 -4.66 18.12 -15.03
N MET A 207 -4.73 18.32 -16.34
CA MET A 207 -4.98 19.66 -16.93
C MET A 207 -6.29 20.27 -16.43
N TYR A 208 -7.34 19.47 -16.25
CA TYR A 208 -8.61 19.91 -15.68
C TYR A 208 -8.48 20.28 -14.21
N LEU A 209 -7.77 19.45 -13.43
CA LEU A 209 -7.47 19.66 -12.01
C LEU A 209 -6.50 20.83 -11.75
N GLN A 210 -5.74 21.29 -12.74
CA GLN A 210 -4.94 22.51 -12.65
C GLN A 210 -5.82 23.78 -12.55
N ASN A 211 -7.06 23.75 -13.01
CA ASN A 211 -8.01 24.86 -12.77
C ASN A 211 -8.22 25.01 -11.26
N LYS A 212 -8.00 26.22 -10.75
CA LYS A 212 -8.05 26.53 -9.32
C LYS A 212 -9.41 26.21 -8.68
N GLU A 213 -10.50 26.45 -9.40
CA GLU A 213 -11.86 26.23 -8.90
C GLU A 213 -12.17 24.73 -8.81
N VAL A 214 -11.81 23.97 -9.85
CA VAL A 214 -11.93 22.50 -9.87
C VAL A 214 -11.11 21.87 -8.76
N ARG A 215 -9.85 22.29 -8.62
CA ARG A 215 -8.97 21.80 -7.57
C ARG A 215 -9.49 22.08 -6.17
N ARG A 216 -10.09 23.27 -5.95
CA ARG A 216 -10.73 23.60 -4.67
C ARG A 216 -11.95 22.74 -4.41
N ALA A 217 -12.77 22.50 -5.44
CA ALA A 217 -13.91 21.61 -5.33
C ALA A 217 -13.44 20.19 -4.97
N ALA A 218 -12.45 19.64 -5.67
CA ALA A 218 -11.85 18.35 -5.33
C ALA A 218 -11.26 18.33 -3.92
N ALA A 219 -10.49 19.36 -3.53
CA ALA A 219 -9.87 19.45 -2.20
C ALA A 219 -10.90 19.50 -1.06
N SER A 220 -12.07 20.12 -1.30
CA SER A 220 -13.13 20.23 -0.29
C SER A 220 -13.83 18.90 0.02
N LEU A 221 -13.63 17.87 -0.81
CA LEU A 221 -14.15 16.52 -0.57
C LEU A 221 -13.31 15.73 0.42
N PHE A 222 -12.05 16.15 0.67
CA PHE A 222 -11.15 15.47 1.58
C PHE A 222 -11.08 16.17 2.93
N ARG A 223 -11.08 15.40 3.99
CA ARG A 223 -10.47 15.81 5.27
C ARG A 223 -8.99 15.51 5.19
N THR A 224 -8.14 16.54 5.29
CA THR A 224 -6.70 16.40 5.07
C THR A 224 -5.90 17.47 5.80
N ASN A 225 -4.66 17.15 6.15
CA ASN A 225 -3.67 18.13 6.61
C ASN A 225 -2.86 18.75 5.46
N ILE A 226 -3.15 18.37 4.22
CA ILE A 226 -2.47 18.88 3.02
C ILE A 226 -3.05 20.24 2.65
N SER A 227 -2.21 21.28 2.53
CA SER A 227 -2.66 22.60 2.07
C SER A 227 -3.08 22.59 0.59
N GLU A 228 -3.94 23.55 0.17
CA GLU A 228 -4.36 23.67 -1.24
C GLU A 228 -3.16 23.76 -2.21
N ARG A 229 -2.06 24.38 -1.76
CA ARG A 229 -0.83 24.52 -2.55
C ARG A 229 -0.09 23.18 -2.64
N ALA A 230 0.10 22.48 -1.53
CA ALA A 230 0.75 21.20 -1.48
C ALA A 230 -0.06 20.11 -2.24
N LEU A 231 -1.40 20.19 -2.20
CA LEU A 231 -2.24 19.35 -3.04
C LEU A 231 -2.01 19.58 -4.53
N ALA A 232 -1.79 20.84 -4.96
CA ALA A 232 -1.44 21.12 -6.36
C ALA A 232 -0.11 20.48 -6.76
N SER A 233 0.89 20.51 -5.88
CA SER A 233 2.19 19.84 -6.11
C SER A 233 2.04 18.31 -6.13
N LEU A 234 1.23 17.73 -5.26
CA LEU A 234 0.91 16.30 -5.27
C LEU A 234 0.23 15.87 -6.58
N LEU A 235 -0.79 16.61 -7.03
CA LEU A 235 -1.47 16.35 -8.29
C LEU A 235 -0.53 16.45 -9.50
N GLN A 236 0.40 17.41 -9.45
CA GLN A 236 1.43 17.54 -10.49
C GLN A 236 2.40 16.35 -10.46
N ALA A 237 2.80 15.92 -9.27
CA ALA A 237 3.70 14.78 -9.10
C ALA A 237 3.10 13.47 -9.64
N PHE A 238 1.80 13.28 -9.52
CA PHE A 238 1.10 12.09 -10.06
C PHE A 238 1.14 11.97 -11.59
N GLN A 239 1.55 13.02 -12.32
CA GLN A 239 1.79 12.90 -13.76
C GLN A 239 2.96 11.97 -14.11
N SER A 240 3.91 11.79 -13.18
CA SER A 240 5.02 10.86 -13.37
C SER A 240 4.70 9.43 -12.94
N LEU A 241 3.50 9.16 -12.41
CA LEU A 241 3.12 7.84 -11.93
C LEU A 241 3.09 6.83 -13.07
N ASP A 242 3.87 5.77 -12.93
CA ASP A 242 3.86 4.62 -13.81
C ASP A 242 2.85 3.59 -13.27
N TYR A 243 1.70 3.50 -13.93
CA TYR A 243 0.59 2.65 -13.50
C TYR A 243 0.90 1.16 -13.60
N ASP A 244 1.82 0.79 -14.49
CA ASP A 244 2.22 -0.60 -14.71
C ASP A 244 3.20 -1.07 -13.63
N GLN A 245 3.77 -0.12 -12.85
CA GLN A 245 4.70 -0.38 -11.76
C GLN A 245 4.13 -0.07 -10.37
N VAL A 246 2.81 -0.23 -10.19
CA VAL A 246 2.19 -0.11 -8.86
C VAL A 246 2.31 -1.44 -8.13
N VAL A 247 3.00 -1.41 -7.00
CA VAL A 247 3.18 -2.57 -6.12
C VAL A 247 2.02 -2.65 -5.13
N PHE A 248 1.36 -3.80 -5.05
CA PHE A 248 0.29 -4.04 -4.10
C PHE A 248 0.79 -4.87 -2.92
N GLN A 249 0.62 -4.34 -1.72
CA GLN A 249 1.00 -5.01 -0.48
C GLN A 249 -0.21 -5.15 0.45
N ARG A 250 -0.18 -6.19 1.26
CA ARG A 250 -1.19 -6.44 2.28
C ARG A 250 -0.56 -7.00 3.54
N ILE A 251 -1.24 -6.81 4.65
CA ILE A 251 -0.80 -7.33 5.93
C ILE A 251 -1.28 -8.77 6.07
N LEU A 252 -0.32 -9.67 6.25
CA LEU A 252 -0.59 -11.08 6.46
C LEU A 252 -0.48 -11.44 7.94
N GLY A 253 -1.40 -12.28 8.41
CA GLY A 253 -1.46 -12.69 9.79
C GLY A 253 -2.30 -13.94 10.02
N ASN A 254 -2.48 -14.27 11.29
CA ASN A 254 -3.42 -15.29 11.73
C ASN A 254 -4.67 -14.62 12.30
N GLU A 255 -5.82 -15.00 11.81
CA GLU A 255 -7.09 -14.60 12.37
C GLU A 255 -7.37 -15.42 13.63
N ARG A 256 -7.79 -14.73 14.69
CA ARG A 256 -8.17 -15.32 15.97
C ARG A 256 -9.40 -14.64 16.53
N LEU A 257 -10.30 -15.43 17.07
CA LEU A 257 -11.46 -14.91 17.79
C LEU A 257 -11.00 -14.35 19.14
N VAL A 258 -11.24 -13.06 19.38
CA VAL A 258 -10.96 -12.37 20.63
C VAL A 258 -12.25 -11.67 21.05
N ASP A 259 -12.76 -12.00 22.22
CA ASP A 259 -14.09 -11.61 22.69
C ASP A 259 -15.17 -11.98 21.66
N GLU A 260 -15.82 -11.02 21.00
CA GLU A 260 -16.87 -11.25 19.99
C GLU A 260 -16.41 -10.95 18.55
N GLY A 261 -15.11 -10.59 18.36
CA GLY A 261 -14.55 -10.17 17.05
C GLY A 261 -13.42 -11.06 16.57
N GLU A 262 -13.31 -11.23 15.25
CA GLU A 262 -12.19 -11.89 14.61
C GLU A 262 -11.09 -10.87 14.30
N LEU A 263 -9.94 -11.00 14.99
CA LEU A 263 -8.82 -10.09 14.86
C LEU A 263 -7.67 -10.73 14.08
N LEU A 264 -7.05 -9.94 13.20
CA LEU A 264 -5.85 -10.30 12.44
C LEU A 264 -4.59 -10.00 13.25
N PHE A 265 -3.86 -11.03 13.64
CA PHE A 265 -2.57 -10.92 14.30
C PHE A 265 -1.45 -11.03 13.26
N PRO A 266 -0.72 -9.93 12.94
CA PRO A 266 0.32 -9.94 11.93
C PRO A 266 1.39 -11.00 12.20
N TYR A 267 1.88 -11.65 11.13
CA TYR A 267 2.91 -12.68 11.27
C TYR A 267 4.18 -12.13 11.92
N TYR A 268 4.77 -12.94 12.79
CA TYR A 268 6.00 -12.64 13.53
C TYR A 268 5.91 -11.31 14.32
N GLU A 269 4.75 -11.07 14.93
CA GLU A 269 4.49 -9.85 15.72
C GLU A 269 4.68 -8.56 14.88
N GLY A 270 4.29 -8.60 13.60
CA GLY A 270 4.42 -7.49 12.67
C GLY A 270 5.82 -7.31 12.06
N ARG A 271 6.80 -8.20 12.37
CA ARG A 271 8.14 -8.10 11.78
C ARG A 271 8.10 -8.28 10.26
N LEU A 272 7.29 -9.22 9.77
CA LEU A 272 7.17 -9.45 8.32
C LEU A 272 6.76 -8.18 7.58
N ILE A 273 5.72 -7.50 8.04
CA ILE A 273 5.24 -6.29 7.35
C ILE A 273 6.26 -5.13 7.42
N LYS A 274 6.99 -4.99 8.54
CA LYS A 274 8.05 -3.98 8.65
C LYS A 274 9.18 -4.22 7.65
N GLU A 275 9.63 -5.46 7.51
CA GLU A 275 10.65 -5.86 6.54
C GLU A 275 10.14 -5.70 5.09
N THR A 276 8.87 -6.06 4.82
CA THR A 276 8.24 -5.85 3.52
C THR A 276 8.16 -4.36 3.18
N THR A 277 7.82 -3.50 4.14
CA THR A 277 7.79 -2.04 3.95
C THR A 277 9.18 -1.53 3.58
N GLU A 278 10.21 -1.88 4.33
CA GLU A 278 11.59 -1.46 4.05
C GLU A 278 12.04 -1.89 2.64
N GLN A 279 11.81 -3.14 2.27
CA GLN A 279 12.19 -3.68 0.96
C GLN A 279 11.41 -2.99 -0.17
N THR A 280 10.10 -2.78 0.02
CA THR A 280 9.27 -2.06 -0.97
C THR A 280 9.78 -0.64 -1.17
N LEU A 281 10.07 0.11 -0.10
CA LEU A 281 10.60 1.46 -0.19
C LEU A 281 11.95 1.50 -0.93
N LEU A 282 12.84 0.56 -0.67
CA LEU A 282 14.11 0.42 -1.40
C LEU A 282 13.87 0.16 -2.91
N SER A 283 12.86 -0.63 -3.26
CA SER A 283 12.50 -0.91 -4.66
C SER A 283 11.92 0.29 -5.38
N LEU A 284 11.16 1.15 -4.66
CA LEU A 284 10.61 2.38 -5.24
C LEU A 284 11.70 3.37 -5.65
N VAL A 285 12.76 3.49 -4.87
CA VAL A 285 13.87 4.42 -5.14
C VAL A 285 14.79 3.90 -6.24
N ASN A 286 14.88 2.59 -6.45
CA ASN A 286 15.77 1.99 -7.42
C ASN A 286 15.28 2.26 -8.84
N LYS A 287 16.15 2.88 -9.68
CA LYS A 287 15.85 3.18 -11.10
C LYS A 287 15.95 1.95 -12.00
N GLU A 288 16.56 0.89 -11.54
CA GLU A 288 16.59 -0.37 -12.29
C GLU A 288 15.14 -0.90 -12.35
N LEU A 289 14.68 -1.03 -13.59
CA LEU A 289 13.36 -1.59 -13.90
C LEU A 289 13.25 -2.96 -13.27
N ILE A 290 12.43 -3.11 -12.23
CA ILE A 290 11.78 -4.38 -12.01
C ILE A 290 10.81 -4.45 -13.17
N SER A 291 11.16 -5.18 -14.23
CA SER A 291 10.25 -5.39 -15.36
C SER A 291 9.01 -6.07 -14.80
N THR A 292 7.83 -5.57 -15.15
CA THR A 292 6.54 -6.20 -14.83
C THR A 292 6.45 -7.63 -15.38
N ASP A 293 7.29 -7.97 -16.36
CA ASP A 293 7.49 -9.35 -16.83
C ASP A 293 8.11 -10.25 -15.75
N GLU A 294 8.77 -9.70 -14.73
CA GLU A 294 9.39 -10.47 -13.63
C GLU A 294 8.40 -10.81 -12.50
N LEU A 295 7.23 -10.16 -12.42
CA LEU A 295 6.15 -10.51 -11.47
C LEU A 295 5.23 -11.63 -11.98
N ASN A 296 5.29 -11.99 -13.26
CA ASN A 296 4.61 -13.14 -13.83
C ASN A 296 5.35 -14.47 -13.59
N VAL A 297 6.20 -14.52 -12.55
CA VAL A 297 6.93 -15.73 -12.15
C VAL A 297 6.03 -16.63 -11.33
N THR A 298 5.75 -17.79 -11.86
CA THR A 298 4.95 -18.84 -11.21
C THR A 298 5.84 -19.69 -10.33
N LEU A 299 5.52 -19.74 -9.03
CA LEU A 299 6.31 -20.44 -8.03
C LEU A 299 5.71 -21.79 -7.65
N GLU A 300 6.60 -22.73 -7.40
CA GLU A 300 6.34 -23.94 -6.63
C GLU A 300 7.16 -23.88 -5.33
N ILE A 301 6.55 -24.22 -4.19
CA ILE A 301 7.23 -24.21 -2.89
C ILE A 301 7.12 -25.60 -2.26
N LEU A 302 8.26 -26.22 -2.06
CA LEU A 302 8.38 -27.59 -1.55
C LEU A 302 9.06 -27.61 -0.19
N ASN A 303 8.46 -28.33 0.75
CA ASN A 303 9.05 -28.61 2.04
C ASN A 303 9.98 -29.83 1.95
N GLY A 304 11.28 -29.61 2.04
CA GLY A 304 12.31 -30.63 2.10
C GLY A 304 12.73 -30.99 3.53
N THR A 305 11.92 -30.64 4.55
CA THR A 305 12.20 -30.91 5.96
C THR A 305 11.04 -31.67 6.61
N ASP A 306 11.24 -32.12 7.84
CA ASP A 306 10.20 -32.72 8.70
C ASP A 306 9.32 -31.70 9.43
N GLN A 307 9.57 -30.38 9.25
CA GLN A 307 8.83 -29.32 9.90
C GLN A 307 7.47 -29.07 9.23
N ASN A 308 6.39 -29.41 9.93
CA ASN A 308 5.02 -29.26 9.42
C ASN A 308 4.66 -27.82 9.06
N GLY A 309 4.01 -27.64 7.90
CA GLY A 309 3.45 -26.36 7.46
C GLY A 309 4.48 -25.32 6.98
N LEU A 310 5.77 -25.68 6.86
CA LEU A 310 6.83 -24.75 6.46
C LEU A 310 6.59 -24.17 5.06
N ALA A 311 6.32 -25.00 4.07
CA ALA A 311 6.05 -24.56 2.70
C ALA A 311 4.78 -23.67 2.62
N GLY A 312 3.73 -24.01 3.39
CA GLY A 312 2.51 -23.22 3.45
C GLY A 312 2.75 -21.79 4.00
N ARG A 313 3.53 -21.67 5.08
CA ARG A 313 3.92 -20.35 5.63
C ARG A 313 4.80 -19.58 4.65
N THR A 314 5.76 -20.24 4.01
CA THR A 314 6.64 -19.62 3.02
C THR A 314 5.85 -19.15 1.78
N SER A 315 4.84 -19.90 1.35
CA SER A 315 3.98 -19.50 0.24
C SER A 315 3.25 -18.17 0.53
N GLN A 316 2.82 -17.97 1.76
CA GLN A 316 2.19 -16.70 2.15
C GLN A 316 3.18 -15.54 2.07
N VAL A 317 4.45 -15.77 2.42
CA VAL A 317 5.51 -14.77 2.25
C VAL A 317 5.63 -14.37 0.78
N TYR A 318 5.79 -15.31 -0.14
CA TYR A 318 5.92 -14.99 -1.56
C TYR A 318 4.66 -14.33 -2.14
N LYS A 319 3.47 -14.77 -1.74
CA LYS A 319 2.21 -14.12 -2.12
C LYS A 319 2.12 -12.67 -1.65
N SER A 320 2.72 -12.33 -0.50
CA SER A 320 2.79 -10.94 -0.02
C SER A 320 3.70 -10.06 -0.88
N TYR A 321 4.64 -10.65 -1.60
CA TYR A 321 5.49 -9.97 -2.58
C TYR A 321 4.89 -9.94 -3.99
N GLY A 322 3.65 -10.41 -4.16
CA GLY A 322 2.96 -10.40 -5.45
C GLY A 322 3.23 -11.58 -6.36
N TYR A 323 3.98 -12.61 -5.90
CA TYR A 323 4.24 -13.80 -6.69
C TYR A 323 3.03 -14.73 -6.77
N ASP A 324 2.83 -15.34 -7.94
CA ASP A 324 1.86 -16.40 -8.11
C ASP A 324 2.44 -17.74 -7.65
N VAL A 325 1.86 -18.31 -6.58
CA VAL A 325 2.28 -19.62 -6.06
C VAL A 325 1.28 -20.67 -6.54
N ALA A 326 1.69 -21.43 -7.56
CA ALA A 326 0.85 -22.44 -8.21
C ALA A 326 0.77 -23.75 -7.41
N TYR A 327 1.84 -24.13 -6.71
CA TYR A 327 1.87 -25.37 -5.96
C TYR A 327 2.62 -25.22 -4.63
N VAL A 328 2.09 -25.88 -3.61
CA VAL A 328 2.67 -25.96 -2.27
C VAL A 328 2.60 -27.41 -1.80
N GLY A 329 3.73 -28.03 -1.51
CA GLY A 329 3.77 -29.45 -1.15
C GLY A 329 5.03 -29.85 -0.39
N ASN A 330 5.25 -31.15 -0.35
CA ASN A 330 6.49 -31.73 0.17
C ASN A 330 7.43 -32.06 -1.00
N ALA A 331 8.73 -31.89 -0.78
CA ALA A 331 9.75 -32.37 -1.70
C ALA A 331 9.79 -33.91 -1.72
N GLU A 332 10.36 -34.50 -2.77
CA GLU A 332 10.53 -35.96 -2.87
C GLU A 332 11.30 -36.55 -1.66
N LYS A 333 12.20 -35.77 -1.10
CA LYS A 333 12.92 -36.08 0.11
C LYS A 333 12.66 -35.03 1.17
N GLN A 334 12.67 -35.44 2.43
CA GLN A 334 12.48 -34.57 3.59
C GLN A 334 13.74 -34.42 4.45
N ASP A 335 14.89 -34.51 3.81
CA ASP A 335 16.20 -34.46 4.46
C ASP A 335 17.18 -33.47 3.83
N TYR A 336 16.62 -32.43 3.15
CA TYR A 336 17.44 -31.37 2.56
C TYR A 336 18.12 -30.57 3.67
N GLU A 337 19.45 -30.54 3.66
CA GLU A 337 20.24 -29.76 4.61
C GLU A 337 20.18 -28.25 4.25
N ASN A 338 20.22 -27.93 2.95
CA ASN A 338 20.20 -26.55 2.46
C ASN A 338 18.95 -26.29 1.62
N THR A 339 18.51 -25.03 1.64
CA THR A 339 17.45 -24.51 0.79
C THR A 339 17.99 -24.23 -0.60
N TYR A 340 17.22 -24.53 -1.63
CA TYR A 340 17.54 -24.29 -3.03
C TYR A 340 16.44 -23.52 -3.73
N VAL A 341 16.83 -22.62 -4.63
CA VAL A 341 15.93 -21.94 -5.56
C VAL A 341 16.33 -22.35 -6.97
N VAL A 342 15.44 -23.02 -7.66
CA VAL A 342 15.68 -23.64 -8.97
C VAL A 342 14.89 -22.91 -10.04
N SER A 343 15.58 -22.30 -11.03
CA SER A 343 14.97 -21.80 -12.25
C SER A 343 14.79 -22.92 -13.26
N TRP A 344 13.63 -22.99 -13.90
CA TRP A 344 13.37 -23.89 -15.04
C TRP A 344 13.72 -23.25 -16.39
N HIS A 345 14.22 -22.03 -16.37
CA HIS A 345 14.72 -21.27 -17.51
C HIS A 345 16.23 -21.09 -17.45
N SER A 346 16.86 -20.77 -18.58
CA SER A 346 18.30 -20.46 -18.65
C SER A 346 18.64 -19.16 -17.93
N ASP A 347 17.68 -18.23 -17.86
CA ASP A 347 17.82 -16.98 -17.12
C ASP A 347 17.59 -17.20 -15.63
N LEU A 348 18.56 -16.80 -14.81
CA LEU A 348 18.51 -16.89 -13.36
C LEU A 348 17.96 -15.64 -12.67
N SER A 349 17.61 -14.58 -13.41
CA SER A 349 17.22 -13.30 -12.82
C SER A 349 16.00 -13.44 -11.91
N ALA A 350 14.95 -14.12 -12.37
CA ALA A 350 13.76 -14.39 -11.60
C ALA A 350 14.04 -15.26 -10.35
N ALA A 351 14.83 -16.33 -10.53
CA ALA A 351 15.21 -17.19 -9.39
C ALA A 351 16.09 -16.46 -8.36
N GLN A 352 16.95 -15.55 -8.81
CA GLN A 352 17.77 -14.73 -7.92
C GLN A 352 16.92 -13.76 -7.09
N GLN A 353 15.90 -13.16 -7.69
CA GLN A 353 14.96 -12.30 -6.96
C GLN A 353 14.15 -13.09 -5.93
N VAL A 354 13.65 -14.27 -6.31
CA VAL A 354 12.96 -15.19 -5.42
C VAL A 354 13.86 -15.60 -4.25
N ALA A 355 15.14 -15.91 -4.53
CA ALA A 355 16.14 -16.28 -3.53
C ALA A 355 16.46 -15.14 -2.56
N ASN A 356 16.52 -13.90 -3.04
CA ASN A 356 16.81 -12.71 -2.23
C ASN A 356 15.77 -12.48 -1.14
N ILE A 357 14.48 -12.80 -1.40
CA ILE A 357 13.39 -12.66 -0.43
C ILE A 357 13.65 -13.49 0.84
N ILE A 358 14.15 -14.69 0.68
CA ILE A 358 14.47 -15.61 1.79
C ILE A 358 15.95 -15.65 2.13
N LYS A 359 16.76 -14.76 1.52
CA LYS A 359 18.23 -14.69 1.66
C LYS A 359 18.94 -16.02 1.35
N CYS A 360 18.40 -16.78 0.39
CA CYS A 360 18.98 -18.02 -0.08
C CYS A 360 20.14 -17.73 -1.04
N GLN A 361 21.28 -18.43 -0.85
CA GLN A 361 22.45 -18.29 -1.73
C GLN A 361 22.53 -19.39 -2.80
N ASN A 362 21.78 -20.47 -2.62
CA ASN A 362 21.83 -21.62 -3.52
C ASN A 362 20.79 -21.44 -4.63
N VAL A 363 21.20 -20.83 -5.75
CA VAL A 363 20.37 -20.64 -6.93
C VAL A 363 20.93 -21.50 -8.06
N GLU A 364 20.08 -22.32 -8.65
CA GLU A 364 20.44 -23.26 -9.71
C GLU A 364 19.53 -23.08 -10.94
N SER A 365 20.03 -23.35 -12.16
CA SER A 365 19.22 -23.50 -13.37
C SER A 365 19.12 -24.96 -13.76
N ARG A 366 17.92 -25.41 -14.12
CA ARG A 366 17.65 -26.72 -14.72
C ARG A 366 16.94 -26.53 -16.05
N GLU A 367 17.70 -26.10 -17.04
CA GLU A 367 17.22 -25.86 -18.39
C GLU A 367 16.80 -27.18 -19.06
N GLY A 368 15.62 -27.21 -19.69
CA GLY A 368 15.20 -28.30 -20.56
C GLY A 368 14.01 -29.15 -20.09
N ASP A 369 13.69 -29.12 -18.81
CA ASP A 369 12.51 -29.80 -18.28
C ASP A 369 11.48 -28.77 -17.80
N ILE A 370 10.64 -28.25 -18.71
CA ILE A 370 9.50 -27.43 -18.31
C ILE A 370 8.64 -28.27 -17.37
N LYS A 371 8.53 -27.85 -16.12
CA LYS A 371 7.72 -28.55 -15.14
C LYS A 371 6.25 -28.20 -15.34
N GLU A 372 5.50 -29.10 -15.97
CA GLU A 372 4.03 -28.96 -16.12
C GLU A 372 3.35 -29.18 -14.76
N ILE A 373 2.31 -28.41 -14.51
CA ILE A 373 1.50 -28.52 -13.29
C ILE A 373 0.56 -29.71 -13.47
N THR A 374 0.64 -30.71 -12.61
CA THR A 374 -0.16 -31.95 -12.68
C THR A 374 -1.64 -31.70 -12.32
N ASP A 375 -1.95 -30.63 -11.56
CA ASP A 375 -3.31 -30.19 -11.25
C ASP A 375 -3.33 -28.65 -11.37
N PRO A 376 -3.58 -28.08 -12.56
CA PRO A 376 -3.46 -26.64 -12.78
C PRO A 376 -4.53 -25.88 -11.98
N VAL A 377 -4.07 -24.98 -11.13
CA VAL A 377 -4.89 -23.86 -10.67
C VAL A 377 -5.26 -23.04 -11.91
N GLN A 378 -6.53 -22.70 -12.10
CA GLN A 378 -7.03 -22.09 -13.33
C GLN A 378 -6.12 -20.96 -13.83
N GLY A 379 -5.53 -21.15 -15.02
CA GLY A 379 -4.75 -20.15 -15.75
C GLY A 379 -3.23 -20.20 -15.58
N LEU A 380 -2.67 -21.19 -14.89
CA LEU A 380 -1.22 -21.36 -14.72
C LEU A 380 -0.78 -22.68 -15.39
N ASP A 381 -0.08 -22.58 -16.50
CA ASP A 381 0.29 -23.73 -17.34
C ASP A 381 1.67 -24.34 -17.01
N SER A 382 2.57 -23.56 -16.39
CA SER A 382 3.95 -23.97 -16.08
C SER A 382 4.49 -23.34 -14.79
N ILE A 383 5.51 -23.95 -14.21
CA ILE A 383 6.26 -23.44 -13.07
C ILE A 383 7.57 -22.85 -13.59
N ASP A 384 7.87 -21.60 -13.22
CA ASP A 384 9.09 -20.91 -13.61
C ASP A 384 10.21 -21.13 -12.60
N VAL A 385 9.86 -21.12 -11.31
CA VAL A 385 10.84 -21.26 -10.21
C VAL A 385 10.29 -22.20 -9.13
N THR A 386 11.12 -23.13 -8.68
CA THR A 386 10.84 -24.02 -7.54
C THR A 386 11.72 -23.64 -6.35
N VAL A 387 11.11 -23.40 -5.19
CA VAL A 387 11.78 -23.22 -3.91
C VAL A 387 11.71 -24.51 -3.12
N ILE A 388 12.86 -25.14 -2.81
CA ILE A 388 12.96 -26.34 -1.97
C ILE A 388 13.55 -25.90 -0.64
N LEU A 389 12.75 -25.95 0.41
CA LEU A 389 13.15 -25.53 1.76
C LEU A 389 13.97 -26.63 2.44
N GLY A 390 15.14 -26.28 2.97
CA GLY A 390 16.02 -27.12 3.72
C GLY A 390 16.04 -26.81 5.23
N LYS A 391 16.84 -27.55 6.00
CA LYS A 391 16.98 -27.37 7.45
C LYS A 391 17.68 -26.06 7.85
N ASP A 392 18.40 -25.43 6.92
CA ASP A 392 19.02 -24.10 7.05
C ASP A 392 17.98 -22.98 7.06
N PHE A 393 16.75 -23.25 6.64
CA PHE A 393 15.67 -22.26 6.60
C PHE A 393 14.94 -22.17 7.96
N ASP A 394 14.98 -21.01 8.60
CA ASP A 394 14.40 -20.82 9.94
C ASP A 394 12.88 -20.52 9.93
N GLY A 395 12.26 -20.55 8.77
CA GLY A 395 10.86 -20.18 8.55
C GLY A 395 10.70 -18.75 7.95
N ARG A 396 11.80 -17.99 7.86
CA ARG A 396 11.85 -16.66 7.25
C ARG A 396 13.06 -16.47 6.34
N TYR A 397 14.25 -16.85 6.81
CA TYR A 397 15.52 -16.71 6.10
C TYR A 397 16.36 -17.96 6.15
N CYS A 398 17.18 -18.15 5.11
CA CYS A 398 18.23 -19.15 5.15
C CYS A 398 19.36 -18.69 6.10
N LYS A 399 19.85 -19.62 6.91
CA LYS A 399 21.01 -19.39 7.77
C LYS A 399 22.26 -19.69 6.97
N ASN A 400 23.18 -18.74 6.94
CA ASN A 400 24.50 -18.90 6.33
C ASN A 400 25.41 -19.75 7.23
#